data_a076d7928f0475bdc2a871c9373ec451
#
_entry.id   a076d7928f0475bdc2a871c9373ec451
#
_cell.length_a   1.000
_cell.length_b   1.000
_cell.length_c   1.000
_cell.angle_alpha   90.00
_cell.angle_beta   90.00
_cell.angle_gamma   90.00
#
_symmetry.space_group_name_H-M   'P 1'
#
loop_
_entity.id
_entity.type
_entity.pdbx_description
1 polymer ?
#
loop_
_entity_poly.entity_id
_entity_poly.type
_entity_poly.pdbx_seq_one_letter_code
_entity_poly.pdbx_strand_id
1 'polypeptide(L)'
;CEYKPKSLEFIANKSCELVELITSFEKQEILNKVVNINFPDIDEKSYKGIKVVPIAKRDVPPIPDILKDNSDIQSFRYAASGAPIKEDFLTDAEAVKLGFVSVSILDYELLDPNFNSIEFENFINE
;
A
#
# COMPACT_ATOMS: atom_id res chain seq x y z
N CYS A 1 -20.60 1.27 -9.67
CA CYS A 1 -19.93 2.45 -10.25
C CYS A 1 -18.52 2.01 -10.65
N GLU A 2 -18.21 2.07 -11.94
CA GLU A 2 -16.90 1.68 -12.47
C GLU A 2 -15.90 2.81 -12.16
N TYR A 3 -14.84 2.50 -11.40
CA TYR A 3 -13.78 3.46 -11.14
C TYR A 3 -12.95 3.68 -12.40
N LYS A 4 -12.90 4.91 -12.87
CA LYS A 4 -12.07 5.31 -14.02
C LYS A 4 -11.02 6.29 -13.52
N PRO A 5 -9.74 5.87 -13.45
CA PRO A 5 -8.67 6.77 -13.05
C PRO A 5 -8.53 7.91 -14.06
N LYS A 6 -8.18 9.10 -13.58
CA LYS A 6 -8.08 10.33 -14.41
C LYS A 6 -6.96 10.26 -15.44
N SER A 7 -5.92 9.48 -15.17
CA SER A 7 -4.72 9.48 -16.01
C SER A 7 -4.08 8.09 -16.11
N LEU A 8 -4.85 7.11 -16.62
CA LEU A 8 -4.36 5.73 -16.72
C LEU A 8 -3.10 5.63 -17.61
N GLU A 9 -3.06 6.35 -18.73
CA GLU A 9 -1.93 6.37 -19.65
C GLU A 9 -0.66 6.93 -18.99
N PHE A 10 -0.79 8.05 -18.28
CA PHE A 10 0.31 8.63 -17.51
C PHE A 10 0.85 7.64 -16.46
N ILE A 11 -0.05 7.00 -15.70
CA ILE A 11 0.32 6.02 -14.68
C ILE A 11 1.07 4.84 -15.32
N ALA A 12 0.59 4.31 -16.44
CA ALA A 12 1.23 3.21 -17.14
C ALA A 12 2.65 3.57 -17.63
N ASN A 13 2.80 4.71 -18.29
CA ASN A 13 4.08 5.19 -18.79
C ASN A 13 5.07 5.43 -17.64
N LYS A 14 4.61 6.10 -16.58
CA LYS A 14 5.45 6.38 -15.40
C LYS A 14 5.81 5.11 -14.64
N SER A 15 4.96 4.09 -14.63
CA SER A 15 5.27 2.79 -14.04
C SER A 15 6.42 2.09 -14.79
N CYS A 16 6.38 2.08 -16.12
CA CYS A 16 7.47 1.52 -16.93
C CYS A 16 8.80 2.24 -16.68
N GLU A 17 8.78 3.58 -16.70
CA GLU A 17 9.96 4.40 -16.41
C GLU A 17 10.54 4.10 -15.01
N LEU A 18 9.70 3.98 -13.99
CA LEU A 18 10.12 3.66 -12.64
C LEU A 18 10.72 2.25 -12.52
N VAL A 19 10.15 1.26 -13.20
CA VAL A 19 10.70 -0.10 -13.22
C VAL A 19 12.08 -0.11 -13.84
N GLU A 20 12.27 0.59 -14.97
CA GLU A 20 13.58 0.72 -15.62
C GLU A 20 14.60 1.40 -14.70
N LEU A 21 14.24 2.50 -14.05
CA LEU A 21 15.11 3.20 -13.11
C LEU A 21 15.50 2.34 -11.91
N ILE A 22 14.52 1.64 -11.31
CA ILE A 22 14.74 0.79 -10.13
C ILE A 22 15.63 -0.41 -10.49
N THR A 23 15.38 -1.03 -11.65
CA THR A 23 16.16 -2.19 -12.10
C THR A 23 17.59 -1.82 -12.53
N SER A 24 17.82 -0.58 -12.95
CA SER A 24 19.15 -0.06 -13.28
C SER A 24 19.96 0.40 -12.07
N PHE A 25 19.35 0.43 -10.88
CA PHE A 25 20.00 0.86 -9.66
C PHE A 25 20.98 -0.23 -9.17
N GLU A 26 22.28 0.03 -9.27
CA GLU A 26 23.34 -0.96 -9.05
C GLU A 26 23.60 -1.35 -7.59
N LYS A 27 22.92 -0.70 -6.61
CA LYS A 27 23.10 -1.03 -5.20
C LYS A 27 22.39 -2.33 -4.83
N GLN A 28 23.11 -3.29 -4.31
CA GLN A 28 22.58 -4.57 -3.82
C GLN A 28 21.52 -4.43 -2.72
N GLU A 29 21.44 -3.25 -2.11
CA GLU A 29 20.46 -2.95 -1.04
C GLU A 29 19.00 -3.05 -1.47
N ILE A 30 18.70 -2.91 -2.79
CA ILE A 30 17.34 -3.09 -3.34
C ILE A 30 17.09 -4.53 -3.81
N LEU A 31 18.15 -5.28 -4.08
CA LEU A 31 18.03 -6.69 -4.40
C LEU A 31 17.43 -7.42 -3.19
N ASN A 32 16.42 -8.23 -3.43
CA ASN A 32 15.67 -8.94 -2.39
C ASN A 32 14.77 -8.06 -1.50
N LYS A 33 14.35 -6.90 -1.97
CA LYS A 33 13.34 -6.06 -1.31
C LYS A 33 12.05 -6.04 -2.13
N VAL A 34 10.95 -5.78 -1.44
CA VAL A 34 9.68 -5.46 -2.10
C VAL A 34 9.61 -3.96 -2.30
N VAL A 35 9.41 -3.54 -3.53
CA VAL A 35 9.22 -2.13 -3.88
C VAL A 35 7.72 -1.88 -4.04
N ASN A 36 7.15 -1.14 -3.10
CA ASN A 36 5.74 -0.73 -3.14
C ASN A 36 5.64 0.66 -3.74
N ILE A 37 4.84 0.81 -4.81
CA ILE A 37 4.67 2.06 -5.53
C ILE A 37 3.19 2.43 -5.54
N ASN A 38 2.86 3.64 -5.07
CA ASN A 38 1.50 4.15 -5.12
C ASN A 38 1.44 5.43 -5.96
N PHE A 39 0.47 5.47 -6.87
CA PHE A 39 0.25 6.61 -7.75
C PHE A 39 -0.95 7.44 -7.27
N PRO A 40 -0.85 8.77 -7.29
CA PRO A 40 -2.00 9.65 -7.07
C PRO A 40 -2.95 9.61 -8.27
N ASP A 41 -4.27 9.65 -8.02
CA ASP A 41 -5.28 9.77 -9.07
C ASP A 41 -5.47 11.24 -9.47
N ILE A 42 -4.50 11.77 -10.21
CA ILE A 42 -4.43 13.16 -10.64
C ILE A 42 -4.09 13.27 -12.12
N ASP A 43 -4.35 14.43 -12.71
CA ASP A 43 -3.86 14.76 -14.04
C ASP A 43 -2.33 14.88 -14.05
N GLU A 44 -1.69 14.52 -15.14
CA GLU A 44 -0.23 14.61 -15.31
C GLU A 44 0.34 15.99 -14.95
N LYS A 45 -0.38 17.06 -15.28
CA LYS A 45 0.00 18.45 -14.96
C LYS A 45 0.09 18.74 -13.46
N SER A 46 -0.58 17.91 -12.64
CA SER A 46 -0.59 18.04 -11.18
C SER A 46 0.46 17.16 -10.49
N TYR A 47 1.20 16.36 -11.27
CA TYR A 47 2.26 15.50 -10.78
C TYR A 47 3.43 16.31 -10.24
N LYS A 48 3.87 15.99 -9.03
CA LYS A 48 4.91 16.74 -8.31
C LYS A 48 6.23 15.98 -8.17
N GLY A 49 6.36 14.83 -8.78
CA GLY A 49 7.58 14.02 -8.68
C GLY A 49 7.40 12.79 -7.79
N ILE A 50 8.52 12.19 -7.40
CA ILE A 50 8.60 10.95 -6.64
C ILE A 50 9.09 11.24 -5.22
N LYS A 51 8.55 10.52 -4.23
CA LYS A 51 9.04 10.50 -2.85
C LYS A 51 9.30 9.07 -2.40
N VAL A 52 10.48 8.83 -1.84
CA VAL A 52 10.79 7.57 -1.15
C VAL A 52 10.45 7.78 0.33
N VAL A 53 9.45 7.06 0.80
CA VAL A 53 8.82 7.30 2.11
C VAL A 53 8.36 6.00 2.76
N PRO A 54 8.24 5.92 4.09
CA PRO A 54 7.67 4.77 4.77
C PRO A 54 6.17 4.64 4.50
N ILE A 55 5.66 3.42 4.66
CA ILE A 55 4.22 3.14 4.61
C ILE A 55 3.53 3.72 5.85
N ALA A 56 2.39 4.36 5.64
CA ALA A 56 1.56 4.86 6.73
C ALA A 56 0.96 3.71 7.55
N LYS A 57 1.01 3.84 8.86
CA LYS A 57 0.19 3.00 9.73
C LYS A 57 -1.29 3.29 9.47
N ARG A 58 -2.11 2.29 9.64
CA ARG A 58 -3.55 2.40 9.47
C ARG A 58 -4.25 2.29 10.83
N ASP A 59 -5.29 3.07 11.00
CA ASP A 59 -6.19 2.97 12.15
C ASP A 59 -7.06 1.70 12.02
N VAL A 60 -7.75 1.38 13.09
CA VAL A 60 -8.72 0.27 13.08
C VAL A 60 -9.79 0.54 12.02
N PRO A 61 -10.09 -0.44 11.14
CA PRO A 61 -11.15 -0.25 10.17
C PRO A 61 -12.51 -0.05 10.88
N PRO A 62 -13.40 0.78 10.33
CA PRO A 62 -14.73 0.95 10.88
C PRO A 62 -15.51 -0.37 10.83
N ILE A 63 -16.44 -0.54 11.75
CA ILE A 63 -17.33 -1.70 11.80
C ILE A 63 -18.09 -1.81 10.46
N PRO A 64 -18.19 -3.02 9.88
CA PRO A 64 -18.94 -3.21 8.64
C PRO A 64 -20.41 -2.77 8.78
N ASP A 65 -20.93 -2.07 7.79
CA ASP A 65 -22.35 -1.75 7.72
C ASP A 65 -23.17 -2.99 7.43
N ILE A 66 -24.20 -3.23 8.24
CA ILE A 66 -25.18 -4.27 7.95
C ILE A 66 -26.21 -3.70 6.99
N LEU A 67 -26.22 -4.19 5.77
CA LEU A 67 -27.26 -3.89 4.80
C LEU A 67 -28.47 -4.76 5.16
N LYS A 68 -29.55 -4.15 5.63
CA LYS A 68 -30.82 -4.85 5.84
C LYS A 68 -31.39 -5.22 4.47
N ASP A 69 -31.36 -6.48 4.13
CA ASP A 69 -32.13 -7.02 3.03
C ASP A 69 -33.42 -7.65 3.59
N ASN A 70 -34.53 -7.59 2.84
CA ASN A 70 -35.81 -8.18 3.22
C ASN A 70 -35.85 -9.72 3.09
N SER A 71 -34.73 -10.33 2.85
CA SER A 71 -34.50 -11.77 2.77
C SER A 71 -33.80 -12.27 4.04
N ASP A 72 -33.89 -13.56 4.33
CA ASP A 72 -33.15 -14.20 5.43
C ASP A 72 -31.61 -14.14 5.28
N ILE A 73 -31.12 -13.44 4.26
CA ILE A 73 -29.71 -13.25 3.95
C ILE A 73 -29.27 -11.88 4.46
N GLN A 74 -28.32 -11.87 5.41
CA GLN A 74 -27.66 -10.64 5.83
C GLN A 74 -26.49 -10.31 4.90
N SER A 75 -26.54 -9.14 4.27
CA SER A 75 -25.46 -8.60 3.47
C SER A 75 -24.64 -7.61 4.29
N PHE A 76 -23.31 -7.68 4.21
CA PHE A 76 -22.40 -6.78 4.90
C PHE A 76 -21.62 -5.96 3.88
N ARG A 77 -21.50 -4.66 4.13
CA ARG A 77 -20.56 -3.80 3.41
C ARG A 77 -19.32 -3.62 4.28
N TYR A 78 -18.23 -4.23 3.89
CA TYR A 78 -16.95 -3.97 4.54
C TYR A 78 -16.45 -2.59 4.13
N ALA A 79 -16.07 -1.81 5.12
CA ALA A 79 -15.34 -0.57 4.87
C ALA A 79 -13.93 -0.88 4.35
N ALA A 80 -13.34 0.07 3.64
CA ALA A 80 -11.92 0.04 3.35
C ALA A 80 -11.10 -0.03 4.67
N SER A 81 -9.81 -0.38 4.57
CA SER A 81 -8.89 -0.31 5.72
C SER A 81 -9.03 1.04 6.44
N GLY A 82 -8.73 1.07 7.74
CA GLY A 82 -8.78 2.30 8.53
C GLY A 82 -8.00 3.46 7.91
N ALA A 83 -8.31 4.68 8.30
CA ALA A 83 -7.64 5.88 7.82
C ALA A 83 -6.13 5.83 8.11
N PRO A 84 -5.28 6.43 7.26
CA PRO A 84 -3.86 6.60 7.59
C PRO A 84 -3.72 7.41 8.88
N ILE A 85 -2.90 6.91 9.81
CA ILE A 85 -2.55 7.65 11.02
C ILE A 85 -1.59 8.77 10.63
N LYS A 86 -1.85 9.97 11.15
CA LYS A 86 -0.94 11.11 10.93
C LYS A 86 0.32 10.92 11.76
N GLU A 87 1.45 10.94 11.09
CA GLU A 87 2.79 10.89 11.70
C GLU A 87 3.45 12.28 11.61
N ASP A 88 4.57 12.47 12.28
CA ASP A 88 5.38 13.69 12.23
C ASP A 88 6.36 13.73 11.04
N PHE A 89 6.34 12.69 10.22
CA PHE A 89 7.10 12.56 8.98
C PHE A 89 6.18 12.23 7.80
N LEU A 90 6.67 12.47 6.57
CA LEU A 90 5.92 12.20 5.35
C LEU A 90 5.78 10.69 5.12
N THR A 91 4.54 10.22 4.99
CA THR A 91 4.20 8.83 4.68
C THR A 91 3.77 8.65 3.23
N ASP A 92 3.65 7.39 2.76
CA ASP A 92 3.16 7.06 1.42
C ASP A 92 1.76 7.64 1.16
N ALA A 93 0.85 7.52 2.13
CA ALA A 93 -0.51 8.04 2.02
C ALA A 93 -0.55 9.57 1.91
N GLU A 94 0.28 10.28 2.67
CA GLU A 94 0.36 11.73 2.59
C GLU A 94 1.05 12.19 1.31
N ALA A 95 2.11 11.51 0.87
CA ALA A 95 2.80 11.79 -0.38
C ALA A 95 1.83 11.69 -1.58
N VAL A 96 1.05 10.62 -1.66
CA VAL A 96 0.02 10.44 -2.69
C VAL A 96 -1.05 11.52 -2.62
N LYS A 97 -1.54 11.85 -1.43
CA LYS A 97 -2.51 12.94 -1.22
C LYS A 97 -1.98 14.30 -1.68
N LEU A 98 -0.69 14.54 -1.54
CA LEU A 98 -0.03 15.78 -1.98
C LEU A 98 0.27 15.82 -3.48
N GLY A 99 0.07 14.72 -4.23
CA GLY A 99 0.30 14.63 -5.67
C GLY A 99 1.67 14.08 -6.07
N PHE A 100 2.36 13.40 -5.15
CA PHE A 100 3.60 12.67 -5.44
C PHE A 100 3.30 11.19 -5.71
N VAL A 101 4.12 10.56 -6.54
CA VAL A 101 4.24 9.09 -6.53
C VAL A 101 5.05 8.72 -5.29
N SER A 102 4.54 7.82 -4.47
CA SER A 102 5.29 7.30 -3.33
C SER A 102 5.94 5.97 -3.67
N VAL A 103 7.18 5.81 -3.23
CA VAL A 103 7.95 4.57 -3.32
C VAL A 103 8.34 4.18 -1.90
N SER A 104 8.03 2.95 -1.49
CA SER A 104 8.43 2.42 -0.20
C SER A 104 9.20 1.12 -0.41
N ILE A 105 10.37 1.03 0.21
CA ILE A 105 11.22 -0.16 0.15
C ILE A 105 10.92 -0.99 1.40
N LEU A 106 10.43 -2.21 1.19
CA LEU A 106 10.01 -3.10 2.26
C LEU A 106 10.94 -4.31 2.34
N ASP A 107 11.20 -4.73 3.56
CA ASP A 107 11.81 -6.03 3.78
C ASP A 107 10.81 -7.14 3.46
N TYR A 108 11.28 -8.23 2.85
CA TYR A 108 10.42 -9.37 2.56
C TYR A 108 10.39 -10.40 3.70
N GLU A 109 11.26 -10.26 4.68
CA GLU A 109 11.21 -11.09 5.89
C GLU A 109 9.96 -10.74 6.69
N LEU A 110 8.88 -11.45 6.41
CA LEU A 110 7.59 -11.26 7.06
C LEU A 110 7.52 -11.92 8.45
N LEU A 111 8.46 -12.82 8.75
CA LEU A 111 8.57 -13.47 10.04
C LEU A 111 9.51 -12.67 10.95
N ASP A 112 9.05 -12.33 12.15
CA ASP A 112 9.91 -11.73 13.17
C ASP A 112 11.10 -12.67 13.44
N PRO A 113 12.35 -12.23 13.23
CA PRO A 113 13.53 -13.07 13.43
C PRO A 113 13.69 -13.52 14.89
N ASN A 114 13.04 -12.84 15.83
CA ASN A 114 13.02 -13.22 17.26
C ASN A 114 11.87 -14.16 17.61
N PHE A 115 10.97 -14.44 16.66
CA PHE A 115 9.83 -15.33 16.90
C PHE A 115 10.27 -16.79 16.84
N ASN A 116 10.04 -17.53 17.92
CA ASN A 116 10.34 -18.96 17.98
C ASN A 116 9.26 -19.76 17.23
N SER A 117 9.42 -19.87 15.92
CA SER A 117 8.48 -20.56 15.04
C SER A 117 8.36 -22.05 15.37
N ILE A 118 9.43 -22.71 15.81
CA ILE A 118 9.44 -24.13 16.17
C ILE A 118 8.59 -24.39 17.41
N GLU A 119 8.75 -23.56 18.44
CA GLU A 119 7.95 -23.68 19.66
C GLU A 119 6.47 -23.46 19.38
N PHE A 120 6.14 -22.47 18.55
CA PHE A 120 4.78 -22.19 18.17
C PHE A 120 4.20 -23.31 17.29
N GLU A 121 4.97 -23.84 16.34
CA GLU A 121 4.55 -24.97 15.52
C GLU A 121 4.22 -26.21 16.36
N ASN A 122 5.07 -26.51 17.36
CA ASN A 122 4.80 -27.61 18.29
C ASN A 122 3.51 -27.35 19.10
N PHE A 123 3.31 -26.14 19.60
CA PHE A 123 2.13 -25.76 20.36
C PHE A 123 0.81 -25.93 19.57
N ILE A 124 0.79 -25.55 18.28
CA ILE A 124 -0.43 -25.66 17.47
C ILE A 124 -0.70 -27.08 16.96
N ASN A 125 0.25 -28.01 17.06
CA ASN A 125 0.11 -29.41 16.66
C ASN A 125 -0.15 -30.35 17.83
N GLU A 126 -0.21 -29.88 19.08
CA GLU A 126 -0.67 -30.61 20.28
C GLU A 126 -2.21 -30.70 20.31
#